data_789b2af5b84a06cadf8be082fa5a6ddd
#
_entry.id   789b2af5b84a06cadf8be082fa5a6ddd
#
_cell.length_a   1.000
_cell.length_b   1.000
_cell.length_c   1.000
_cell.angle_alpha   90.00
_cell.angle_beta   90.00
_cell.angle_gamma   90.00
#
_symmetry.space_group_name_H-M   'P 1'
#
loop_
_entity.id
_entity.type
_entity.pdbx_description
1 polymer ?
#
loop_
_entity_poly.entity_id
_entity_poly.type
_entity_poly.pdbx_seq_one_letter_code
_entity_poly.pdbx_strand_id
1 'polypeptide(L)'
;AGYNKTNVHGVSTVMAYSPIEGTNGWSIMIKSDANDFLLEVYETIIITVVIVLVGIGISIAIATVLGKNIGNPINAVSERLGALVGGDLTGSVPSVRTNDEIEELAESTEGLVSNMNTIISDIDRMLSAMADGDFSVDMSRNESYYKGDFAGLYRSVLEINNRLSTTLSQINVAADQVSTGSEQVSAGAQSLSHGTIRQASSVEELAATISDITKHINMTSENCEIARNNTNEAS
;
A
#
# COMPACT_ATOMS: atom_id res chain seq x y z
N ALA A 1 -9.21 24.00 88.09
CA ALA A 1 -9.66 22.84 87.40
C ALA A 1 -8.45 22.03 86.92
N GLY A 2 -8.55 20.71 86.97
CA GLY A 2 -7.47 19.80 86.53
C GLY A 2 -8.08 18.43 86.17
N TYR A 3 -7.21 17.59 85.56
CA TYR A 3 -7.58 16.18 85.36
C TYR A 3 -6.38 15.31 85.89
N ASN A 4 -6.71 14.13 86.33
CA ASN A 4 -5.72 13.15 86.72
C ASN A 4 -6.14 11.74 86.24
N LYS A 5 -5.19 10.92 85.80
CA LYS A 5 -5.40 9.53 85.46
C LYS A 5 -4.90 8.69 86.61
N THR A 6 -5.74 7.92 87.25
CA THR A 6 -5.34 7.08 88.41
C THR A 6 -5.96 5.70 88.24
N ASN A 7 -5.39 4.72 88.97
CA ASN A 7 -5.94 3.36 88.98
C ASN A 7 -6.77 3.21 90.26
N VAL A 8 -8.09 3.01 90.13
CA VAL A 8 -9.00 2.81 91.25
C VAL A 8 -9.52 1.37 91.17
N HIS A 9 -9.22 0.56 92.14
CA HIS A 9 -9.53 -0.87 92.23
C HIS A 9 -9.18 -1.70 90.97
N GLY A 10 -8.03 -1.43 90.38
CA GLY A 10 -7.54 -2.15 89.21
C GLY A 10 -8.05 -1.58 87.86
N VAL A 11 -8.93 -0.59 87.87
CA VAL A 11 -9.52 0.04 86.68
C VAL A 11 -8.85 1.40 86.44
N SER A 12 -8.33 1.63 85.23
CA SER A 12 -7.74 2.93 84.85
C SER A 12 -8.87 3.94 84.67
N THR A 13 -8.89 4.95 85.59
CA THR A 13 -9.94 5.94 85.69
C THR A 13 -9.43 7.33 85.41
N VAL A 14 -10.10 8.11 84.58
CA VAL A 14 -9.86 9.55 84.38
C VAL A 14 -10.81 10.32 85.28
N MET A 15 -10.23 11.17 86.13
CA MET A 15 -10.97 12.06 87.03
C MET A 15 -10.69 13.50 86.61
N ALA A 16 -11.73 14.25 86.31
CA ALA A 16 -11.69 15.70 86.15
C ALA A 16 -12.25 16.38 87.39
N TYR A 17 -11.62 17.40 87.90
CA TYR A 17 -12.11 18.14 89.06
C TYR A 17 -12.08 19.65 88.77
N SER A 18 -13.07 20.35 89.36
CA SER A 18 -13.12 21.80 89.31
C SER A 18 -13.54 22.31 90.72
N PRO A 19 -12.84 23.27 91.29
CA PRO A 19 -13.21 23.89 92.54
C PRO A 19 -14.55 24.67 92.32
N ILE A 20 -15.40 24.68 93.40
CA ILE A 20 -16.67 25.46 93.38
C ILE A 20 -16.31 26.82 94.01
N GLU A 21 -16.46 27.87 93.18
CA GLU A 21 -16.22 29.23 93.65
C GLU A 21 -17.22 29.61 94.74
N GLY A 22 -16.76 30.32 95.81
CA GLY A 22 -17.54 30.75 96.97
C GLY A 22 -17.74 29.71 98.08
N THR A 23 -17.07 28.58 98.04
CA THR A 23 -17.12 27.53 99.03
C THR A 23 -15.70 27.29 99.62
N ASN A 24 -15.69 26.88 100.94
CA ASN A 24 -14.42 26.63 101.65
C ASN A 24 -13.89 25.22 101.30
N GLY A 25 -13.24 25.10 100.08
CA GLY A 25 -12.47 23.87 99.66
C GLY A 25 -13.32 22.78 99.02
N TRP A 26 -14.53 23.08 98.58
CA TRP A 26 -15.43 22.12 97.86
C TRP A 26 -15.02 22.06 96.39
N SER A 27 -14.99 20.84 95.82
CA SER A 27 -14.71 20.62 94.44
C SER A 27 -15.72 19.58 93.81
N ILE A 28 -16.14 19.80 92.62
CA ILE A 28 -16.90 18.83 91.87
C ILE A 28 -15.93 17.90 91.11
N MET A 29 -16.16 16.61 91.17
CA MET A 29 -15.36 15.62 90.50
C MET A 29 -16.22 14.77 89.58
N ILE A 30 -15.85 14.63 88.31
CA ILE A 30 -16.43 13.69 87.36
C ILE A 30 -15.46 12.56 87.18
N LYS A 31 -15.92 11.34 87.35
CA LYS A 31 -15.17 10.11 87.17
C LYS A 31 -15.67 9.34 85.95
N SER A 32 -14.79 8.95 85.03
CA SER A 32 -15.12 8.08 83.91
C SER A 32 -14.08 6.97 83.82
N ASP A 33 -14.55 5.79 83.42
CA ASP A 33 -13.64 4.65 83.12
C ASP A 33 -12.89 4.92 81.82
N ALA A 34 -11.55 4.86 81.88
CA ALA A 34 -10.72 5.09 80.70
C ALA A 34 -10.95 4.02 79.63
N ASN A 35 -11.38 2.81 80.03
CA ASN A 35 -11.62 1.74 79.11
C ASN A 35 -12.88 1.94 78.29
N ASP A 36 -13.94 2.54 78.88
CA ASP A 36 -15.17 2.84 78.13
C ASP A 36 -14.93 3.83 77.00
N PHE A 37 -14.09 4.83 77.27
CA PHE A 37 -13.65 5.78 76.25
C PHE A 37 -12.80 5.13 75.14
N LEU A 38 -11.94 4.21 75.53
CA LEU A 38 -11.06 3.52 74.58
C LEU A 38 -11.83 2.51 73.72
N LEU A 39 -12.84 1.84 74.27
CA LEU A 39 -13.64 0.87 73.51
C LEU A 39 -14.38 1.55 72.35
N GLU A 40 -15.03 2.69 72.58
CA GLU A 40 -15.70 3.43 71.50
C GLU A 40 -14.76 3.92 70.40
N VAL A 41 -13.53 4.35 70.83
CA VAL A 41 -12.49 4.75 69.88
C VAL A 41 -11.98 3.56 69.04
N TYR A 42 -11.77 2.38 69.66
CA TYR A 42 -11.34 1.16 68.94
C TYR A 42 -12.41 0.67 67.96
N GLU A 43 -13.69 0.67 68.36
CA GLU A 43 -14.78 0.31 67.41
C GLU A 43 -14.82 1.26 66.22
N THR A 44 -14.69 2.57 66.44
CA THR A 44 -14.65 3.55 65.36
C THR A 44 -13.46 3.36 64.42
N ILE A 45 -12.27 3.07 64.99
CA ILE A 45 -11.07 2.78 64.19
C ILE A 45 -11.27 1.51 63.33
N ILE A 46 -11.77 0.43 63.92
CA ILE A 46 -12.01 -0.83 63.20
C ILE A 46 -13.01 -0.63 62.05
N ILE A 47 -14.14 0.05 62.31
CA ILE A 47 -15.11 0.37 61.27
C ILE A 47 -14.49 1.20 60.16
N THR A 48 -13.70 2.22 60.51
CA THR A 48 -13.00 3.06 59.52
C THR A 48 -12.01 2.25 58.67
N VAL A 49 -11.20 1.38 59.27
CA VAL A 49 -10.26 0.50 58.56
C VAL A 49 -10.99 -0.46 57.62
N VAL A 50 -12.10 -1.05 58.06
CA VAL A 50 -12.95 -1.94 57.22
C VAL A 50 -13.48 -1.19 56.00
N ILE A 51 -14.02 0.02 56.20
CA ILE A 51 -14.56 0.85 55.08
C ILE A 51 -13.44 1.17 54.10
N VAL A 52 -12.24 1.55 54.55
CA VAL A 52 -11.09 1.83 53.67
C VAL A 52 -10.67 0.58 52.89
N LEU A 53 -10.57 -0.57 53.54
CA LEU A 53 -10.21 -1.82 52.88
C LEU A 53 -11.23 -2.24 51.81
N VAL A 54 -12.52 -2.14 52.12
CA VAL A 54 -13.62 -2.39 51.18
C VAL A 54 -13.53 -1.39 50.00
N GLY A 55 -13.32 -0.10 50.29
CA GLY A 55 -13.15 0.93 49.27
C GLY A 55 -11.95 0.62 48.30
N ILE A 56 -10.81 0.21 48.85
CA ILE A 56 -9.66 -0.21 48.07
C ILE A 56 -10.01 -1.46 47.21
N GLY A 57 -10.67 -2.45 47.78
CA GLY A 57 -11.09 -3.65 47.07
C GLY A 57 -12.02 -3.33 45.87
N ILE A 58 -12.98 -2.48 46.07
CA ILE A 58 -13.91 -2.02 45.01
C ILE A 58 -13.12 -1.24 43.93
N SER A 59 -12.24 -0.34 44.35
CA SER A 59 -11.39 0.44 43.39
C SER A 59 -10.53 -0.44 42.51
N ILE A 60 -9.90 -1.47 43.07
CA ILE A 60 -9.09 -2.45 42.32
C ILE A 60 -9.99 -3.25 41.36
N ALA A 61 -11.16 -3.68 41.81
CA ALA A 61 -12.11 -4.40 40.95
C ALA A 61 -12.56 -3.54 39.75
N ILE A 62 -12.94 -2.29 39.98
CA ILE A 62 -13.30 -1.36 38.91
C ILE A 62 -12.11 -1.12 37.96
N ALA A 63 -10.92 -0.85 38.49
CA ALA A 63 -9.72 -0.60 37.69
C ALA A 63 -9.36 -1.80 36.81
N THR A 64 -9.50 -3.03 37.31
CA THR A 64 -9.24 -4.24 36.54
C THR A 64 -10.27 -4.50 35.44
N VAL A 65 -11.54 -4.21 35.70
CA VAL A 65 -12.62 -4.32 34.70
C VAL A 65 -12.45 -3.30 33.59
N LEU A 66 -12.20 -2.04 33.96
CA LEU A 66 -11.95 -0.96 32.98
C LEU A 66 -10.69 -1.23 32.15
N GLY A 67 -9.61 -1.69 32.78
CA GLY A 67 -8.36 -2.04 32.09
C GLY A 67 -8.55 -3.16 31.06
N LYS A 68 -9.30 -4.21 31.41
CA LYS A 68 -9.55 -5.36 30.52
C LYS A 68 -10.56 -5.06 29.40
N ASN A 69 -11.61 -4.35 29.71
CA ASN A 69 -12.72 -4.15 28.76
C ASN A 69 -12.55 -2.89 27.88
N ILE A 70 -11.76 -1.92 28.32
CA ILE A 70 -11.55 -0.67 27.59
C ILE A 70 -10.07 -0.49 27.22
N GLY A 71 -9.19 -0.51 28.23
CA GLY A 71 -7.77 -0.17 28.01
C GLY A 71 -7.06 -1.11 27.07
N ASN A 72 -7.14 -2.41 27.29
CA ASN A 72 -6.44 -3.41 26.50
C ASN A 72 -6.95 -3.46 25.04
N PRO A 73 -8.28 -3.50 24.76
CA PRO A 73 -8.78 -3.46 23.40
C PRO A 73 -8.38 -2.21 22.61
N ILE A 74 -8.48 -1.05 23.22
CA ILE A 74 -8.06 0.21 22.58
C ILE A 74 -6.57 0.20 22.23
N ASN A 75 -5.71 -0.27 23.15
CA ASN A 75 -4.28 -0.40 22.88
C ASN A 75 -4.02 -1.36 21.73
N ALA A 76 -4.70 -2.51 21.69
CA ALA A 76 -4.53 -3.50 20.63
C ALA A 76 -4.95 -2.96 19.25
N VAL A 77 -6.06 -2.23 19.16
CA VAL A 77 -6.48 -1.54 17.93
C VAL A 77 -5.48 -0.44 17.56
N SER A 78 -4.99 0.33 18.54
CA SER A 78 -3.99 1.38 18.32
C SER A 78 -2.68 0.83 17.79
N GLU A 79 -2.16 -0.28 18.34
CA GLU A 79 -0.97 -0.97 17.84
C GLU A 79 -1.17 -1.47 16.40
N ARG A 80 -2.36 -2.02 16.10
CA ARG A 80 -2.69 -2.47 14.74
C ARG A 80 -2.74 -1.33 13.74
N LEU A 81 -3.34 -0.19 14.11
CA LEU A 81 -3.32 1.02 13.29
C LEU A 81 -1.90 1.56 13.12
N GLY A 82 -1.06 1.49 14.16
CA GLY A 82 0.37 1.84 14.06
C GLY A 82 1.13 0.95 13.08
N ALA A 83 0.89 -0.35 13.08
CA ALA A 83 1.44 -1.28 12.09
C ALA A 83 0.96 -0.99 10.66
N LEU A 84 -0.32 -0.62 10.51
CA LEU A 84 -0.90 -0.20 9.23
C LEU A 84 -0.23 1.07 8.68
N VAL A 85 0.06 2.05 9.54
CA VAL A 85 0.83 3.25 9.16
C VAL A 85 2.24 2.88 8.70
N GLY A 86 2.83 1.81 9.27
CA GLY A 86 4.11 1.23 8.83
C GLY A 86 4.03 0.41 7.54
N GLY A 87 2.83 0.26 6.94
CA GLY A 87 2.61 -0.50 5.70
C GLY A 87 2.31 -1.99 5.91
N ASP A 88 2.17 -2.48 7.15
CA ASP A 88 1.76 -3.87 7.39
C ASP A 88 0.24 -4.01 7.20
N LEU A 89 -0.15 -4.59 6.07
CA LEU A 89 -1.54 -4.93 5.73
C LEU A 89 -1.91 -6.37 6.08
N THR A 90 -0.95 -7.19 6.52
CA THR A 90 -1.13 -8.64 6.68
C THR A 90 -1.47 -9.06 8.10
N GLY A 91 -1.14 -8.24 9.10
CA GLY A 91 -1.43 -8.51 10.50
C GLY A 91 -2.93 -8.57 10.79
N SER A 92 -3.35 -9.50 11.63
CA SER A 92 -4.75 -9.60 12.06
C SER A 92 -5.14 -8.48 13.01
N VAL A 93 -6.38 -8.00 12.91
CA VAL A 93 -6.99 -7.13 13.92
C VAL A 93 -7.39 -7.99 15.12
N PRO A 94 -7.08 -7.57 16.36
CA PRO A 94 -7.50 -8.30 17.54
C PRO A 94 -9.03 -8.41 17.64
N SER A 95 -9.54 -9.61 17.87
CA SER A 95 -10.97 -9.82 18.09
C SER A 95 -11.37 -9.23 19.45
N VAL A 96 -12.20 -8.23 19.43
CA VAL A 96 -12.80 -7.57 20.61
C VAL A 96 -14.27 -7.97 20.71
N ARG A 97 -14.72 -8.35 21.88
CA ARG A 97 -16.14 -8.72 22.15
C ARG A 97 -16.60 -8.01 23.42
N THR A 98 -16.83 -6.72 23.30
CA THR A 98 -17.28 -5.87 24.41
C THR A 98 -18.75 -5.49 24.29
N ASN A 99 -19.36 -5.73 23.11
CA ASN A 99 -20.75 -5.41 22.78
C ASN A 99 -21.06 -3.92 22.98
N ASP A 100 -20.08 -3.07 22.63
CA ASP A 100 -20.09 -1.62 22.72
C ASP A 100 -19.35 -0.97 21.54
N GLU A 101 -19.11 0.33 21.63
CA GLU A 101 -18.42 1.13 20.58
C GLU A 101 -16.98 0.68 20.33
N ILE A 102 -16.36 -0.06 21.25
CA ILE A 102 -14.99 -0.58 21.09
C ILE A 102 -14.98 -1.79 20.16
N GLU A 103 -16.01 -2.62 20.22
CA GLU A 103 -16.20 -3.71 19.26
C GLU A 103 -16.44 -3.16 17.85
N GLU A 104 -17.31 -2.15 17.70
CA GLU A 104 -17.55 -1.48 16.42
C GLU A 104 -16.29 -0.84 15.86
N LEU A 105 -15.43 -0.25 16.71
CA LEU A 105 -14.12 0.29 16.31
C LEU A 105 -13.19 -0.81 15.79
N ALA A 106 -13.12 -1.95 16.46
CA ALA A 106 -12.30 -3.08 16.05
C ALA A 106 -12.77 -3.65 14.70
N GLU A 107 -14.08 -3.86 14.52
CA GLU A 107 -14.69 -4.32 13.27
C GLU A 107 -14.46 -3.34 12.12
N SER A 108 -14.61 -2.05 12.37
CA SER A 108 -14.34 -1.00 11.38
C SER A 108 -12.87 -0.98 10.96
N THR A 109 -11.97 -1.22 11.92
CA THR A 109 -10.52 -1.33 11.66
C THR A 109 -10.21 -2.57 10.83
N GLU A 110 -10.83 -3.71 11.14
CA GLU A 110 -10.69 -4.95 10.35
C GLU A 110 -11.18 -4.76 8.92
N GLY A 111 -12.35 -4.14 8.75
CA GLY A 111 -12.90 -3.79 7.44
C GLY A 111 -11.97 -2.89 6.64
N LEU A 112 -11.38 -1.88 7.28
CA LEU A 112 -10.39 -0.99 6.65
C LEU A 112 -9.16 -1.77 6.18
N VAL A 113 -8.53 -2.56 7.06
CA VAL A 113 -7.34 -3.35 6.76
C VAL A 113 -7.61 -4.34 5.63
N SER A 114 -8.72 -5.08 5.71
CA SER A 114 -9.13 -6.06 4.69
C SER A 114 -9.37 -5.41 3.33
N ASN A 115 -10.06 -4.27 3.31
CA ASN A 115 -10.33 -3.54 2.06
C ASN A 115 -9.03 -3.00 1.44
N MET A 116 -8.15 -2.39 2.24
CA MET A 116 -6.85 -1.89 1.77
C MET A 116 -5.97 -3.02 1.25
N ASN A 117 -5.90 -4.14 1.97
CA ASN A 117 -5.13 -5.31 1.53
C ASN A 117 -5.64 -5.84 0.18
N THR A 118 -6.97 -5.92 0.01
CA THR A 118 -7.58 -6.35 -1.25
C THR A 118 -7.23 -5.40 -2.40
N ILE A 119 -7.34 -4.08 -2.19
CA ILE A 119 -7.01 -3.07 -3.21
C ILE A 119 -5.54 -3.13 -3.60
N ILE A 120 -4.63 -3.15 -2.61
CA ILE A 120 -3.18 -3.18 -2.87
C ILE A 120 -2.77 -4.46 -3.57
N SER A 121 -3.26 -5.62 -3.12
CA SER A 121 -2.97 -6.91 -3.77
C SER A 121 -3.52 -6.99 -5.19
N ASP A 122 -4.67 -6.38 -5.46
CA ASP A 122 -5.25 -6.33 -6.79
C ASP A 122 -4.47 -5.41 -7.72
N ILE A 123 -4.04 -4.25 -7.23
CA ILE A 123 -3.16 -3.33 -7.99
C ILE A 123 -1.83 -4.01 -8.30
N ASP A 124 -1.21 -4.69 -7.32
CA ASP A 124 0.04 -5.44 -7.53
C ASP A 124 -0.13 -6.50 -8.62
N ARG A 125 -1.21 -7.28 -8.58
CA ARG A 125 -1.56 -8.27 -9.60
C ARG A 125 -1.70 -7.64 -10.99
N MET A 126 -2.44 -6.52 -11.09
CA MET A 126 -2.66 -5.83 -12.36
C MET A 126 -1.36 -5.26 -12.92
N LEU A 127 -0.57 -4.59 -12.09
CA LEU A 127 0.72 -4.00 -12.51
C LEU A 127 1.76 -5.07 -12.85
N SER A 128 1.81 -6.18 -12.10
CA SER A 128 2.69 -7.31 -12.40
C SER A 128 2.36 -7.95 -13.74
N ALA A 129 1.08 -8.18 -14.04
CA ALA A 129 0.66 -8.69 -15.35
C ALA A 129 1.05 -7.73 -16.49
N MET A 130 0.85 -6.42 -16.30
CA MET A 130 1.26 -5.40 -17.27
C MET A 130 2.78 -5.39 -17.47
N ALA A 131 3.57 -5.57 -16.41
CA ALA A 131 5.03 -5.65 -16.47
C ALA A 131 5.51 -6.89 -17.24
N ASP A 132 4.77 -7.99 -17.14
CA ASP A 132 5.01 -9.22 -17.92
C ASP A 132 4.47 -9.13 -19.36
N GLY A 133 3.85 -8.02 -19.76
CA GLY A 133 3.29 -7.80 -21.09
C GLY A 133 1.91 -8.42 -21.29
N ASP A 134 1.27 -8.91 -20.22
CA ASP A 134 -0.11 -9.41 -20.27
C ASP A 134 -1.11 -8.29 -19.97
N PHE A 135 -1.69 -7.74 -21.02
CA PHE A 135 -2.75 -6.73 -20.97
C PHE A 135 -4.15 -7.31 -21.07
N SER A 136 -4.29 -8.65 -21.07
CA SER A 136 -5.57 -9.37 -21.15
C SER A 136 -6.15 -9.73 -19.79
N VAL A 137 -5.43 -9.44 -18.71
CA VAL A 137 -5.84 -9.78 -17.34
C VAL A 137 -7.20 -9.15 -16.99
N ASP A 138 -8.08 -9.94 -16.37
CA ASP A 138 -9.38 -9.44 -15.89
C ASP A 138 -9.17 -8.43 -14.75
N MET A 139 -9.45 -7.18 -15.04
CA MET A 139 -9.33 -6.06 -14.11
C MET A 139 -10.62 -5.78 -13.33
N SER A 140 -11.76 -6.41 -13.70
CA SER A 140 -13.06 -6.16 -13.06
C SER A 140 -13.28 -6.96 -11.78
N ARG A 141 -12.43 -7.94 -11.50
CA ARG A 141 -12.58 -8.93 -10.41
C ARG A 141 -12.88 -8.33 -9.04
N ASN A 142 -12.23 -7.21 -8.70
CA ASN A 142 -12.33 -6.56 -7.40
C ASN A 142 -12.86 -5.12 -7.49
N GLU A 143 -13.53 -4.75 -8.57
CA GLU A 143 -14.05 -3.38 -8.82
C GLU A 143 -14.89 -2.86 -7.65
N SER A 144 -15.68 -3.72 -7.00
CA SER A 144 -16.56 -3.36 -5.89
C SER A 144 -15.84 -2.83 -4.64
N TYR A 145 -14.54 -3.10 -4.50
CA TYR A 145 -13.71 -2.60 -3.40
C TYR A 145 -13.22 -1.17 -3.62
N TYR A 146 -13.17 -0.69 -4.86
CA TYR A 146 -12.69 0.65 -5.21
C TYR A 146 -13.78 1.71 -5.04
N LYS A 147 -14.12 2.01 -3.78
CA LYS A 147 -15.15 3.01 -3.41
C LYS A 147 -14.52 4.37 -3.14
N GLY A 148 -15.32 5.44 -3.25
CA GLY A 148 -14.87 6.81 -2.97
C GLY A 148 -13.65 7.20 -3.80
N ASP A 149 -12.63 7.69 -3.15
CA ASP A 149 -11.39 8.17 -3.80
C ASP A 149 -10.59 7.06 -4.50
N PHE A 150 -10.73 5.80 -4.07
CA PHE A 150 -10.10 4.66 -4.73
C PHE A 150 -10.64 4.39 -6.14
N ALA A 151 -11.88 4.81 -6.45
CA ALA A 151 -12.44 4.69 -7.79
C ALA A 151 -11.64 5.46 -8.86
N GLY A 152 -10.99 6.55 -8.46
CA GLY A 152 -10.07 7.30 -9.33
C GLY A 152 -8.83 6.49 -9.69
N LEU A 153 -8.24 5.81 -8.70
CA LEU A 153 -7.06 4.97 -8.89
C LEU A 153 -7.38 3.79 -9.84
N TYR A 154 -8.47 3.09 -9.60
CA TYR A 154 -8.93 2.00 -10.47
C TYR A 154 -9.09 2.43 -11.92
N ARG A 155 -9.79 3.55 -12.17
CA ARG A 155 -9.96 4.09 -13.52
C ARG A 155 -8.64 4.43 -14.20
N SER A 156 -7.69 5.00 -13.45
CA SER A 156 -6.36 5.33 -13.98
C SER A 156 -5.58 4.07 -14.41
N VAL A 157 -5.62 3.01 -13.60
CA VAL A 157 -4.98 1.73 -13.96
C VAL A 157 -5.62 1.11 -15.20
N LEU A 158 -6.96 1.11 -15.28
CA LEU A 158 -7.68 0.64 -16.47
C LEU A 158 -7.30 1.44 -17.72
N GLU A 159 -7.23 2.75 -17.62
CA GLU A 159 -6.86 3.62 -18.75
C GLU A 159 -5.44 3.34 -19.22
N ILE A 160 -4.49 3.19 -18.29
CA ILE A 160 -3.11 2.82 -18.61
C ILE A 160 -3.08 1.47 -19.35
N ASN A 161 -3.74 0.46 -18.83
CA ASN A 161 -3.81 -0.86 -19.47
C ASN A 161 -4.35 -0.78 -20.90
N ASN A 162 -5.48 -0.10 -21.10
CA ASN A 162 -6.10 0.04 -22.41
C ASN A 162 -5.21 0.81 -23.40
N ARG A 163 -4.57 1.89 -22.95
CA ARG A 163 -3.65 2.67 -23.80
C ARG A 163 -2.43 1.87 -24.20
N LEU A 164 -1.80 1.15 -23.26
CA LEU A 164 -0.65 0.30 -23.53
C LEU A 164 -1.01 -0.87 -24.46
N SER A 165 -2.11 -1.56 -24.20
CA SER A 165 -2.60 -2.63 -25.07
C SER A 165 -2.85 -2.15 -26.50
N THR A 166 -3.51 -1.00 -26.67
CA THR A 166 -3.75 -0.38 -27.99
C THR A 166 -2.44 -0.01 -28.67
N THR A 167 -1.50 0.62 -27.96
CA THR A 167 -0.22 1.02 -28.52
C THR A 167 0.60 -0.18 -28.97
N LEU A 168 0.65 -1.24 -28.17
CA LEU A 168 1.36 -2.47 -28.55
C LEU A 168 0.72 -3.16 -29.75
N SER A 169 -0.60 -3.16 -29.83
CA SER A 169 -1.30 -3.67 -31.02
C SER A 169 -0.93 -2.87 -32.27
N GLN A 170 -0.87 -1.54 -32.19
CA GLN A 170 -0.43 -0.69 -33.30
C GLN A 170 1.02 -0.91 -33.69
N ILE A 171 1.90 -1.12 -32.72
CA ILE A 171 3.32 -1.46 -32.98
C ILE A 171 3.40 -2.80 -33.73
N ASN A 172 2.65 -3.81 -33.32
CA ASN A 172 2.61 -5.10 -34.00
C ASN A 172 2.16 -4.95 -35.47
N VAL A 173 1.09 -4.20 -35.71
CA VAL A 173 0.62 -3.93 -37.09
C VAL A 173 1.68 -3.19 -37.91
N ALA A 174 2.33 -2.18 -37.32
CA ALA A 174 3.41 -1.46 -38.01
C ALA A 174 4.63 -2.35 -38.29
N ALA A 175 5.01 -3.22 -37.37
CA ALA A 175 6.09 -4.19 -37.57
C ALA A 175 5.78 -5.18 -38.72
N ASP A 176 4.55 -5.67 -38.80
CA ASP A 176 4.11 -6.55 -39.90
C ASP A 176 4.13 -5.83 -41.27
N GLN A 177 3.69 -4.55 -41.29
CA GLN A 177 3.79 -3.70 -42.47
C GLN A 177 5.25 -3.46 -42.92
N VAL A 178 6.17 -3.21 -41.97
CA VAL A 178 7.61 -3.07 -42.28
C VAL A 178 8.18 -4.37 -42.79
N SER A 179 7.81 -5.53 -42.21
CA SER A 179 8.22 -6.85 -42.70
C SER A 179 7.78 -7.07 -44.14
N THR A 180 6.48 -6.86 -44.44
CA THR A 180 5.93 -6.98 -45.79
C THR A 180 6.57 -6.01 -46.76
N GLY A 181 6.79 -4.76 -46.38
CA GLY A 181 7.48 -3.76 -47.17
C GLY A 181 8.94 -4.18 -47.48
N SER A 182 9.64 -4.76 -46.51
CA SER A 182 10.99 -5.25 -46.67
C SER A 182 11.07 -6.42 -47.69
N GLU A 183 10.10 -7.33 -47.66
CA GLU A 183 9.98 -8.41 -48.64
C GLU A 183 9.75 -7.87 -50.07
N GLN A 184 8.89 -6.86 -50.21
CA GLN A 184 8.62 -6.20 -51.49
C GLN A 184 9.87 -5.50 -52.04
N VAL A 185 10.61 -4.78 -51.19
CA VAL A 185 11.87 -4.13 -51.55
C VAL A 185 12.92 -5.20 -52.01
N SER A 186 13.01 -6.31 -51.29
CA SER A 186 13.91 -7.42 -51.65
C SER A 186 13.54 -8.00 -53.01
N ALA A 187 12.28 -8.29 -53.27
CA ALA A 187 11.78 -8.77 -54.54
C ALA A 187 12.02 -7.76 -55.68
N GLY A 188 11.79 -6.47 -55.41
CA GLY A 188 12.09 -5.37 -56.33
C GLY A 188 13.58 -5.28 -56.69
N ALA A 189 14.46 -5.40 -55.68
CA ALA A 189 15.91 -5.40 -55.89
C ALA A 189 16.38 -6.59 -56.74
N GLN A 190 15.83 -7.79 -56.49
CA GLN A 190 16.12 -8.97 -57.36
C GLN A 190 15.67 -8.76 -58.79
N SER A 191 14.45 -8.23 -58.99
CA SER A 191 13.92 -7.93 -60.33
C SER A 191 14.78 -6.90 -61.07
N LEU A 192 15.23 -5.85 -60.34
CA LEU A 192 16.15 -4.85 -60.86
C LEU A 192 17.52 -5.45 -61.24
N SER A 193 18.06 -6.33 -60.40
CA SER A 193 19.30 -7.06 -60.69
C SER A 193 19.19 -7.89 -61.97
N HIS A 194 18.12 -8.67 -62.11
CA HIS A 194 17.86 -9.42 -63.38
C HIS A 194 17.65 -8.50 -64.57
N GLY A 195 16.99 -7.36 -64.41
CA GLY A 195 16.83 -6.35 -65.44
C GLY A 195 18.18 -5.74 -65.87
N THR A 196 19.05 -5.43 -64.93
CA THR A 196 20.38 -4.89 -65.17
C THR A 196 21.29 -5.88 -65.89
N ILE A 197 21.25 -7.17 -65.53
CA ILE A 197 22.00 -8.22 -66.23
C ILE A 197 21.57 -8.34 -67.70
N ARG A 198 20.24 -8.34 -67.95
CA ARG A 198 19.70 -8.34 -69.32
C ARG A 198 20.09 -7.11 -70.11
N GLN A 199 20.06 -5.92 -69.49
CA GLN A 199 20.54 -4.68 -70.10
C GLN A 199 22.01 -4.76 -70.47
N ALA A 200 22.87 -5.27 -69.58
CA ALA A 200 24.31 -5.45 -69.89
C ALA A 200 24.54 -6.37 -71.07
N SER A 201 23.85 -7.52 -71.14
CA SER A 201 23.89 -8.42 -72.26
C SER A 201 23.44 -7.78 -73.61
N SER A 202 22.35 -6.98 -73.55
CA SER A 202 21.88 -6.25 -74.73
C SER A 202 22.83 -5.16 -75.19
N VAL A 203 23.51 -4.49 -74.25
CA VAL A 203 24.57 -3.51 -74.58
C VAL A 203 25.83 -4.20 -75.23
N GLU A 204 26.20 -5.40 -74.72
CA GLU A 204 27.29 -6.20 -75.36
C GLU A 204 26.93 -6.63 -76.79
N GLU A 205 25.71 -7.09 -77.04
CA GLU A 205 25.20 -7.45 -78.38
C GLU A 205 25.16 -6.24 -79.31
N LEU A 206 24.67 -5.07 -78.80
CA LEU A 206 24.78 -3.83 -79.57
C LEU A 206 26.19 -3.42 -79.91
N ALA A 207 27.14 -3.57 -79.00
CA ALA A 207 28.52 -3.26 -79.24
C ALA A 207 29.10 -4.19 -80.33
N ALA A 208 28.84 -5.49 -80.32
CA ALA A 208 29.20 -6.45 -81.36
C ALA A 208 28.60 -6.06 -82.72
N THR A 209 27.30 -5.70 -82.75
CA THR A 209 26.59 -5.26 -83.97
C THR A 209 27.22 -3.98 -84.55
N ILE A 210 27.58 -3.00 -83.71
CA ILE A 210 28.25 -1.78 -84.11
C ILE A 210 29.63 -2.10 -84.71
N SER A 211 30.35 -3.05 -84.11
CA SER A 211 31.67 -3.49 -84.63
C SER A 211 31.54 -4.10 -86.02
N ASP A 212 30.50 -4.96 -86.22
CA ASP A 212 30.27 -5.58 -87.54
C ASP A 212 29.81 -4.54 -88.57
N ILE A 213 29.00 -3.60 -88.23
CA ILE A 213 28.58 -2.48 -89.13
C ILE A 213 29.83 -1.66 -89.49
N THR A 214 30.67 -1.36 -88.54
CA THR A 214 31.95 -0.63 -88.82
C THR A 214 32.82 -1.37 -89.80
N LYS A 215 32.95 -2.69 -89.64
CA LYS A 215 33.72 -3.54 -90.62
C LYS A 215 33.09 -3.51 -92.02
N HIS A 216 31.75 -3.60 -92.10
CA HIS A 216 31.06 -3.52 -93.38
C HIS A 216 31.25 -2.15 -94.05
N ILE A 217 31.20 -1.04 -93.26
CA ILE A 217 31.47 0.28 -93.82
C ILE A 217 32.89 0.41 -94.37
N ASN A 218 33.87 -0.11 -93.65
CA ASN A 218 35.26 -0.09 -94.11
C ASN A 218 35.45 -0.92 -95.45
N MET A 219 34.83 -2.12 -95.51
CA MET A 219 34.85 -2.94 -96.73
C MET A 219 34.13 -2.24 -97.91
N THR A 220 33.00 -1.57 -97.61
CA THR A 220 32.25 -0.80 -98.64
C THR A 220 33.10 0.37 -99.11
N SER A 221 33.76 1.10 -98.21
CA SER A 221 34.68 2.20 -98.57
C SER A 221 35.87 1.73 -99.49
N GLU A 222 36.46 0.57 -99.11
CA GLU A 222 37.52 -0.05 -99.93
C GLU A 222 37.03 -0.47 -101.34
N ASN A 223 35.83 -1.10 -101.40
CA ASN A 223 35.22 -1.44 -102.66
C ASN A 223 34.92 -0.21 -103.55
N CYS A 224 34.44 0.90 -102.91
CA CYS A 224 34.24 2.18 -103.65
C CYS A 224 35.56 2.75 -104.17
N GLU A 225 36.64 2.63 -103.41
CA GLU A 225 37.94 3.11 -103.83
C GLU A 225 38.52 2.24 -105.03
N ILE A 226 38.35 0.90 -104.97
CA ILE A 226 38.68 -0.01 -106.07
C ILE A 226 37.83 0.31 -107.33
N ALA A 227 36.51 0.53 -107.15
CA ALA A 227 35.66 0.88 -108.30
C ALA A 227 36.05 2.23 -108.91
N ARG A 228 36.39 3.22 -108.08
CA ARG A 228 36.90 4.51 -108.53
C ARG A 228 38.21 4.38 -109.37
N ASN A 229 39.14 3.55 -108.84
CA ASN A 229 40.39 3.32 -109.53
C ASN A 229 40.19 2.57 -110.88
N ASN A 230 39.34 1.56 -110.89
CA ASN A 230 38.97 0.87 -112.16
C ASN A 230 38.28 1.79 -113.14
N THR A 231 37.52 2.75 -112.74
CA THR A 231 36.86 3.71 -113.59
C THR A 231 37.83 4.72 -114.17
N ASN A 232 38.89 5.10 -113.39
CA ASN A 232 39.93 5.98 -113.82
C ASN A 232 40.93 5.30 -114.83
N GLU A 233 41.12 3.97 -114.72
CA GLU A 233 41.94 3.21 -115.65
C GLU A 233 41.22 2.93 -116.97
N ALA A 234 39.94 2.98 -117.02
CA ALA A 234 39.07 2.73 -118.22
C ALA A 234 38.77 4.00 -119.00
N SER A 235 39.26 5.20 -118.58
CA SER A 235 39.07 6.51 -119.22
C SER A 235 40.38 6.93 -119.90
#